data_118bd479d24e506fb8db06faeb07a16f
#
_entry.id   118bd479d24e506fb8db06faeb07a16f
#
_cell.length_a   1.000
_cell.length_b   1.000
_cell.length_c   1.000
_cell.angle_alpha   90.00
_cell.angle_beta   90.00
_cell.angle_gamma   90.00
#
_symmetry.space_group_name_H-M   'P 1'
#
loop_
_entity.id
_entity.type
_entity.pdbx_description
1 polymer ?
#
loop_
_entity_poly.entity_id
_entity_poly.type
_entity_poly.pdbx_seq_one_letter_code
_entity_poly.pdbx_strand_id
1 'polypeptide(L)'
;FIYYKSKFNKMKNIVNISELKEGKTIQGFFLCVEKNLRHSKNGDPYLDLVLRDKTGKISAKIWNKINEFELKFNSGDAVALKGKMEIYQSKKYLIIDRINKATVQGYARFGFDPSLITPSAEADPKIMWKELSKYFKQIKNLKLRKMTVLAYNFYKKRVLYFPNTVNKNH
;
A
#
# COMPACT_ATOMS: atom_id res chain seq x y z
N PHE A 1 33.61 11.69 14.57
CA PHE A 1 32.21 11.54 14.10
C PHE A 1 31.65 10.26 14.72
N ILE A 2 30.93 10.42 15.82
CA ILE A 2 30.31 9.28 16.55
C ILE A 2 28.94 9.07 15.89
N TYR A 3 28.79 7.96 15.18
CA TYR A 3 27.49 7.50 14.69
C TYR A 3 26.64 7.05 15.88
N TYR A 4 25.72 7.89 16.32
CA TYR A 4 24.61 7.45 17.16
C TYR A 4 23.71 6.52 16.35
N LYS A 5 23.91 5.22 16.44
CA LYS A 5 22.88 4.23 16.12
C LYS A 5 21.77 4.35 17.16
N SER A 6 20.84 5.28 16.96
CA SER A 6 19.60 5.25 17.70
C SER A 6 18.90 3.92 17.40
N LYS A 7 18.72 3.08 18.42
CA LYS A 7 17.84 1.91 18.37
C LYS A 7 16.41 2.42 18.11
N PHE A 8 16.07 2.56 16.84
CA PHE A 8 14.68 2.80 16.48
C PHE A 8 13.88 1.55 16.88
N ASN A 9 12.90 1.74 17.75
CA ASN A 9 11.90 0.73 18.02
C ASN A 9 11.10 0.50 16.72
N LYS A 10 11.60 -0.42 15.89
CA LYS A 10 10.87 -0.94 14.74
C LYS A 10 9.52 -1.42 15.26
N MET A 11 8.42 -1.03 14.64
CA MET A 11 7.11 -1.56 15.05
C MET A 11 7.24 -3.08 15.07
N LYS A 12 7.14 -3.66 16.26
CA LYS A 12 7.15 -5.12 16.43
C LYS A 12 5.87 -5.62 15.77
N ASN A 13 5.99 -6.48 14.75
CA ASN A 13 4.92 -7.15 14.05
C ASN A 13 4.15 -6.29 13.02
N ILE A 14 4.83 -5.79 11.99
CA ILE A 14 4.15 -5.41 10.75
C ILE A 14 3.68 -6.72 10.10
N VAL A 15 2.37 -6.89 10.00
CA VAL A 15 1.75 -8.12 9.49
C VAL A 15 1.10 -7.83 8.14
N ASN A 16 1.33 -8.71 7.16
CA ASN A 16 0.65 -8.64 5.86
C ASN A 16 -0.77 -9.23 5.95
N ILE A 17 -1.65 -8.84 5.01
CA ILE A 17 -3.03 -9.35 4.96
C ILE A 17 -3.08 -10.87 4.88
N SER A 18 -2.18 -11.50 4.12
CA SER A 18 -2.10 -12.97 4.00
C SER A 18 -1.78 -13.69 5.31
N GLU A 19 -1.17 -13.01 6.27
CA GLU A 19 -0.70 -13.57 7.56
C GLU A 19 -1.67 -13.29 8.70
N LEU A 20 -2.79 -12.58 8.45
CA LEU A 20 -3.76 -12.22 9.46
C LEU A 20 -4.45 -13.45 10.05
N LYS A 21 -4.46 -13.52 11.39
CA LYS A 21 -5.10 -14.58 12.16
C LYS A 21 -6.21 -14.01 13.04
N GLU A 22 -7.30 -14.76 13.17
CA GLU A 22 -8.44 -14.37 14.01
C GLU A 22 -8.02 -14.09 15.45
N GLY A 23 -8.65 -13.09 16.03
CA GLY A 23 -8.44 -12.69 17.43
C GLY A 23 -7.11 -12.00 17.72
N LYS A 24 -6.19 -11.91 16.76
CA LYS A 24 -4.89 -11.24 16.96
C LYS A 24 -4.99 -9.75 16.76
N THR A 25 -4.41 -9.00 17.69
CA THR A 25 -4.18 -7.58 17.51
C THR A 25 -3.01 -7.39 16.54
N ILE A 26 -3.22 -6.57 15.53
CA ILE A 26 -2.23 -6.27 14.51
C ILE A 26 -1.88 -4.78 14.48
N GLN A 27 -0.71 -4.50 13.97
CA GLN A 27 -0.28 -3.17 13.54
C GLN A 27 0.33 -3.31 12.15
N GLY A 28 0.02 -2.36 11.26
CA GLY A 28 0.54 -2.45 9.90
C GLY A 28 0.31 -1.19 9.09
N PHE A 29 0.86 -1.24 7.88
CA PHE A 29 0.69 -0.21 6.87
C PHE A 29 -0.11 -0.77 5.71
N PHE A 30 -1.12 -0.03 5.28
CA PHE A 30 -2.01 -0.44 4.22
C PHE A 30 -2.35 0.73 3.31
N LEU A 31 -2.74 0.45 2.09
CA LEU A 31 -3.38 1.42 1.21
C LEU A 31 -4.89 1.42 1.51
N CYS A 32 -5.45 2.57 1.81
CA CYS A 32 -6.90 2.74 1.87
C CYS A 32 -7.45 2.84 0.43
N VAL A 33 -8.03 1.77 -0.08
CA VAL A 33 -8.59 1.73 -1.44
C VAL A 33 -9.94 2.44 -1.48
N GLU A 34 -10.79 2.14 -0.49
CA GLU A 34 -12.12 2.71 -0.36
C GLU A 34 -12.37 3.18 1.08
N LYS A 35 -13.10 4.27 1.21
CA LYS A 35 -13.56 4.80 2.49
C LYS A 35 -14.98 5.34 2.35
N ASN A 36 -15.91 4.76 3.07
CA ASN A 36 -17.31 5.14 3.04
C ASN A 36 -17.86 5.31 4.44
N LEU A 37 -18.56 6.40 4.71
CA LEU A 37 -19.37 6.55 5.90
C LEU A 37 -20.68 5.79 5.70
N ARG A 38 -21.00 4.88 6.61
CA ARG A 38 -22.22 4.07 6.58
C ARG A 38 -22.92 4.08 7.93
N HIS A 39 -24.16 3.63 7.96
CA HIS A 39 -24.95 3.45 9.17
C HIS A 39 -25.27 1.97 9.38
N SER A 40 -25.20 1.53 10.62
CA SER A 40 -25.62 0.19 11.03
C SER A 40 -27.14 0.05 10.96
N LYS A 41 -27.66 -1.15 11.18
CA LYS A 41 -29.11 -1.39 11.27
C LYS A 41 -29.77 -0.58 12.40
N ASN A 42 -29.00 -0.23 13.42
CA ASN A 42 -29.46 0.57 14.57
C ASN A 42 -29.29 2.07 14.37
N GLY A 43 -28.80 2.49 13.19
CA GLY A 43 -28.56 3.90 12.87
C GLY A 43 -27.19 4.42 13.29
N ASP A 44 -26.33 3.63 13.96
CA ASP A 44 -25.02 4.07 14.40
C ASP A 44 -24.07 4.26 13.20
N PRO A 45 -23.36 5.39 13.10
CA PRO A 45 -22.41 5.62 12.03
C PRO A 45 -21.15 4.77 12.21
N TYR A 46 -20.57 4.33 11.10
CA TYR A 46 -19.26 3.67 11.06
C TYR A 46 -18.55 3.94 9.74
N LEU A 47 -17.22 3.89 9.74
CA LEU A 47 -16.45 3.91 8.50
C LEU A 47 -16.26 2.49 7.99
N ASP A 48 -16.68 2.27 6.74
CA ASP A 48 -16.47 1.02 6.00
C ASP A 48 -15.31 1.23 5.03
N LEU A 49 -14.25 0.43 5.19
CA LEU A 49 -13.01 0.58 4.48
C LEU A 49 -12.67 -0.67 3.68
N VAL A 50 -12.02 -0.49 2.55
CA VAL A 50 -11.27 -1.53 1.86
C VAL A 50 -9.78 -1.19 1.95
N LEU A 51 -9.04 -2.04 2.61
CA LEU A 51 -7.61 -1.91 2.79
C LEU A 51 -6.86 -2.90 1.89
N ARG A 52 -5.66 -2.50 1.47
CA ARG A 52 -4.81 -3.32 0.61
C ARG A 52 -3.36 -3.24 1.06
N ASP A 53 -2.64 -4.34 0.89
CA ASP A 53 -1.19 -4.39 0.86
C ASP A 53 -0.70 -5.15 -0.39
N LYS A 54 0.57 -5.49 -0.45
CA LYS A 54 1.15 -6.29 -1.55
C LYS A 54 0.60 -7.72 -1.64
N THR A 55 -0.03 -8.23 -0.57
CA THR A 55 -0.47 -9.64 -0.46
C THR A 55 -1.97 -9.81 -0.67
N GLY A 56 -2.77 -8.75 -0.63
CA GLY A 56 -4.20 -8.84 -0.85
C GLY A 56 -5.01 -7.63 -0.43
N LYS A 57 -6.33 -7.84 -0.34
CA LYS A 57 -7.32 -6.86 0.14
C LYS A 57 -8.09 -7.43 1.32
N ILE A 58 -8.51 -6.54 2.23
CA ILE A 58 -9.37 -6.89 3.36
C ILE A 58 -10.35 -5.76 3.65
N SER A 59 -11.59 -6.12 4.02
CA SER A 59 -12.56 -5.17 4.54
C SER A 59 -12.20 -4.79 5.97
N ALA A 60 -12.43 -3.53 6.32
CA ALA A 60 -12.17 -3.05 7.67
C ALA A 60 -13.26 -2.08 8.12
N LYS A 61 -13.47 -2.01 9.43
CA LYS A 61 -14.50 -1.15 10.03
C LYS A 61 -13.94 -0.36 11.19
N ILE A 62 -14.42 0.88 11.32
CA ILE A 62 -14.16 1.76 12.46
C ILE A 62 -15.52 2.11 13.06
N TRP A 63 -15.71 1.76 14.31
CA TRP A 63 -16.96 1.98 15.03
C TRP A 63 -16.91 3.16 15.99
N ASN A 64 -15.72 3.57 16.41
CA ASN A 64 -15.53 4.63 17.39
C ASN A 64 -14.77 5.80 16.80
N LYS A 65 -14.99 7.00 17.33
CA LYS A 65 -14.27 8.24 16.95
C LYS A 65 -14.37 8.55 15.45
N ILE A 66 -15.52 8.32 14.87
CA ILE A 66 -15.75 8.46 13.43
C ILE A 66 -15.33 9.84 12.93
N ASN A 67 -15.84 10.91 13.57
CA ASN A 67 -15.54 12.30 13.20
C ASN A 67 -14.04 12.63 13.25
N GLU A 68 -13.31 12.01 14.21
CA GLU A 68 -11.86 12.21 14.32
C GLU A 68 -11.12 11.48 13.18
N PHE A 69 -11.50 10.24 12.89
CA PHE A 69 -10.78 9.44 11.91
C PHE A 69 -11.16 9.76 10.47
N GLU A 70 -12.38 10.23 10.24
CA GLU A 70 -12.84 10.62 8.91
C GLU A 70 -11.96 11.71 8.29
N LEU A 71 -11.47 12.65 9.09
CA LEU A 71 -10.64 13.76 8.63
C LEU A 71 -9.16 13.43 8.49
N LYS A 72 -8.70 12.28 9.04
CA LYS A 72 -7.25 11.96 9.10
C LYS A 72 -6.68 11.40 7.81
N PHE A 73 -7.49 10.82 6.96
CA PHE A 73 -7.04 10.18 5.72
C PHE A 73 -8.17 10.09 4.70
N ASN A 74 -7.81 9.87 3.43
CA ASN A 74 -8.74 9.70 2.33
C ASN A 74 -8.50 8.37 1.59
N SER A 75 -9.43 7.99 0.71
CA SER A 75 -9.18 6.94 -0.28
C SER A 75 -7.96 7.30 -1.11
N GLY A 76 -7.10 6.33 -1.37
CA GLY A 76 -5.80 6.52 -2.02
C GLY A 76 -4.64 6.80 -1.07
N ASP A 77 -4.89 7.11 0.20
CA ASP A 77 -3.83 7.36 1.16
C ASP A 77 -3.24 6.06 1.74
N ALA A 78 -1.94 6.09 2.00
CA ALA A 78 -1.30 5.13 2.88
C ALA A 78 -1.73 5.38 4.33
N VAL A 79 -2.07 4.33 5.05
CA VAL A 79 -2.50 4.41 6.45
C VAL A 79 -1.69 3.48 7.34
N ALA A 80 -1.36 3.97 8.53
CA ALA A 80 -0.84 3.20 9.64
C ALA A 80 -1.99 2.90 10.59
N LEU A 81 -2.23 1.65 10.91
CA LEU A 81 -3.34 1.29 11.78
C LEU A 81 -2.97 0.26 12.84
N LYS A 82 -3.78 0.24 13.89
CA LYS A 82 -3.87 -0.82 14.89
C LYS A 82 -5.31 -1.30 14.95
N GLY A 83 -5.50 -2.62 14.98
CA GLY A 83 -6.81 -3.22 15.04
C GLY A 83 -6.74 -4.71 15.34
N LYS A 84 -7.89 -5.36 15.31
CA LYS A 84 -8.05 -6.79 15.57
C LYS A 84 -8.73 -7.45 14.39
N MET A 85 -8.26 -8.62 13.99
CA MET A 85 -8.92 -9.40 12.95
C MET A 85 -10.06 -10.22 13.58
N GLU A 86 -11.23 -10.10 12.97
CA GLU A 86 -12.43 -10.83 13.35
C GLU A 86 -13.06 -11.54 12.14
N ILE A 87 -13.78 -12.62 12.40
CA ILE A 87 -14.54 -13.35 11.40
C ILE A 87 -16.03 -13.22 11.75
N TYR A 88 -16.82 -12.77 10.78
CA TYR A 88 -18.26 -12.72 10.89
C TYR A 88 -18.90 -13.25 9.59
N GLN A 89 -19.82 -14.21 9.70
CA GLN A 89 -20.44 -14.87 8.56
C GLN A 89 -19.41 -15.37 7.52
N SER A 90 -18.36 -16.05 7.99
CA SER A 90 -17.26 -16.59 7.19
C SER A 90 -16.45 -15.55 6.43
N LYS A 91 -16.65 -14.26 6.71
CA LYS A 91 -15.86 -13.15 6.11
C LYS A 91 -14.90 -12.57 7.13
N LYS A 92 -13.68 -12.31 6.69
CA LYS A 92 -12.62 -11.69 7.49
C LYS A 92 -12.75 -10.16 7.45
N TYR A 93 -12.68 -9.54 8.63
CA TYR A 93 -12.68 -8.07 8.80
C TYR A 93 -11.58 -7.64 9.74
N LEU A 94 -11.11 -6.43 9.54
CA LEU A 94 -10.32 -5.71 10.55
C LEU A 94 -11.23 -4.75 11.29
N ILE A 95 -11.30 -4.88 12.60
CA ILE A 95 -11.88 -3.86 13.47
C ILE A 95 -10.73 -2.96 13.90
N ILE A 96 -10.81 -1.70 13.52
CA ILE A 96 -9.72 -0.74 13.68
C ILE A 96 -9.96 0.11 14.94
N ASP A 97 -8.96 0.12 15.83
CA ASP A 97 -8.96 0.93 17.05
C ASP A 97 -8.28 2.28 16.84
N ARG A 98 -7.24 2.32 16.01
CA ARG A 98 -6.46 3.52 15.70
C ARG A 98 -6.02 3.52 14.25
N ILE A 99 -6.11 4.68 13.61
CA ILE A 99 -5.66 4.88 12.24
C ILE A 99 -5.14 6.30 12.04
N ASN A 100 -4.09 6.44 11.26
CA ASN A 100 -3.56 7.72 10.82
C ASN A 100 -3.06 7.60 9.37
N LYS A 101 -3.01 8.71 8.65
CA LYS A 101 -2.30 8.79 7.38
C LYS A 101 -0.81 8.51 7.60
N ALA A 102 -0.26 7.58 6.83
CA ALA A 102 1.16 7.23 6.88
C ALA A 102 1.92 8.02 5.80
N THR A 103 2.91 8.79 6.24
CA THR A 103 3.85 9.47 5.36
C THR A 103 5.26 8.95 5.62
N VAL A 104 6.14 9.01 4.62
CA VAL A 104 7.53 8.59 4.78
C VAL A 104 8.21 9.39 5.89
N GLN A 105 7.99 10.73 5.94
CA GLN A 105 8.58 11.58 6.97
C GLN A 105 8.13 11.19 8.39
N GLY A 106 6.86 10.83 8.55
CA GLY A 106 6.29 10.49 9.87
C GLY A 106 6.56 9.06 10.32
N TYR A 107 6.57 8.10 9.37
CA TYR A 107 6.50 6.67 9.68
C TYR A 107 7.66 5.83 9.18
N ALA A 108 8.65 6.37 8.44
CA ALA A 108 9.83 5.61 8.02
C ALA A 108 10.60 5.02 9.22
N ARG A 109 10.70 5.77 10.32
CA ARG A 109 11.32 5.30 11.57
C ARG A 109 10.62 4.09 12.18
N PHE A 110 9.33 3.89 11.88
CA PHE A 110 8.54 2.74 12.33
C PHE A 110 8.53 1.60 11.31
N GLY A 111 9.26 1.74 10.20
CA GLY A 111 9.37 0.73 9.16
C GLY A 111 8.40 0.91 7.99
N PHE A 112 7.76 2.07 7.85
CA PHE A 112 6.94 2.36 6.68
C PHE A 112 7.81 2.55 5.44
N ASP A 113 7.51 1.76 4.42
CA ASP A 113 8.01 1.89 3.07
C ASP A 113 6.83 1.78 2.10
N PRO A 114 6.65 2.69 1.14
CA PRO A 114 5.57 2.61 0.14
C PRO A 114 5.50 1.28 -0.61
N SER A 115 6.61 0.57 -0.76
CA SER A 115 6.65 -0.77 -1.38
C SER A 115 5.85 -1.83 -0.62
N LEU A 116 5.59 -1.62 0.68
CA LEU A 116 4.80 -2.55 1.50
C LEU A 116 3.32 -2.58 1.13
N ILE A 117 2.81 -1.49 0.59
CA ILE A 117 1.39 -1.29 0.28
C ILE A 117 1.11 -1.24 -1.23
N THR A 118 2.14 -1.06 -2.04
CA THR A 118 2.02 -1.00 -3.49
C THR A 118 2.27 -2.38 -4.07
N PRO A 119 1.34 -2.93 -4.87
CA PRO A 119 1.62 -4.16 -5.59
C PRO A 119 2.82 -3.92 -6.50
N SER A 120 3.86 -4.71 -6.33
CA SER A 120 4.95 -4.77 -7.28
C SER A 120 4.64 -5.84 -8.34
N ALA A 121 5.12 -5.65 -9.55
CA ALA A 121 5.14 -6.73 -10.52
C ALA A 121 5.91 -7.92 -9.94
N GLU A 122 5.41 -9.14 -10.14
CA GLU A 122 6.08 -10.36 -9.67
C GLU A 122 7.43 -10.58 -10.37
N ALA A 123 7.57 -10.01 -11.58
CA ALA A 123 8.79 -10.12 -12.38
C ALA A 123 9.90 -9.19 -11.86
N ASP A 124 11.13 -9.73 -11.84
CA ASP A 124 12.32 -8.94 -11.51
C ASP A 124 12.42 -7.74 -12.48
N PRO A 125 12.56 -6.51 -11.99
CA PRO A 125 12.72 -5.31 -12.82
C PRO A 125 13.85 -5.44 -13.86
N LYS A 126 14.91 -6.19 -13.57
CA LYS A 126 16.00 -6.44 -14.52
C LYS A 126 15.56 -7.32 -15.69
N ILE A 127 14.73 -8.33 -15.41
CA ILE A 127 14.16 -9.22 -16.44
C ILE A 127 13.20 -8.42 -17.31
N MET A 128 12.29 -7.66 -16.70
CA MET A 128 11.35 -6.78 -17.41
C MET A 128 12.08 -5.77 -18.31
N TRP A 129 13.18 -5.20 -17.83
CA TRP A 129 14.00 -4.28 -18.63
C TRP A 129 14.66 -4.97 -19.82
N LYS A 130 15.17 -6.18 -19.62
CA LYS A 130 15.77 -6.99 -20.69
C LYS A 130 14.75 -7.32 -21.78
N GLU A 131 13.53 -7.66 -21.39
CA GLU A 131 12.43 -7.92 -22.34
C GLU A 131 12.04 -6.66 -23.10
N LEU A 132 11.80 -5.56 -22.38
CA LEU A 132 11.49 -4.26 -23.01
C LEU A 132 12.57 -3.85 -24.01
N SER A 133 13.84 -4.08 -23.69
CA SER A 133 14.97 -3.79 -24.58
C SER A 133 14.95 -4.59 -25.87
N LYS A 134 14.34 -5.79 -25.90
CA LYS A 134 14.16 -6.57 -27.14
C LYS A 134 13.20 -5.87 -28.10
N TYR A 135 12.12 -5.27 -27.58
CA TYR A 135 11.17 -4.51 -28.41
C TYR A 135 11.81 -3.29 -29.06
N PHE A 136 12.72 -2.59 -28.36
CA PHE A 136 13.43 -1.46 -28.96
C PHE A 136 14.28 -1.86 -30.16
N LYS A 137 14.86 -3.06 -30.15
CA LYS A 137 15.66 -3.59 -31.29
C LYS A 137 14.82 -3.86 -32.55
N GLN A 138 13.50 -4.05 -32.39
CA GLN A 138 12.58 -4.31 -33.50
C GLN A 138 12.20 -3.02 -34.26
N ILE A 139 12.50 -1.85 -33.73
CA ILE A 139 12.24 -0.56 -34.39
C ILE A 139 13.17 -0.46 -35.58
N LYS A 140 12.61 -0.56 -36.81
CA LYS A 140 13.38 -0.55 -38.07
C LYS A 140 14.09 0.77 -38.31
N ASN A 141 13.43 1.91 -38.01
CA ASN A 141 14.03 3.22 -38.16
C ASN A 141 15.14 3.44 -37.13
N LEU A 142 16.39 3.54 -37.61
CA LEU A 142 17.58 3.65 -36.77
C LEU A 142 17.57 4.90 -35.88
N LYS A 143 17.12 6.03 -36.44
CA LYS A 143 17.08 7.32 -35.73
C LYS A 143 16.04 7.25 -34.58
N LEU A 144 14.86 6.76 -34.88
CA LEU A 144 13.79 6.56 -33.88
C LEU A 144 14.23 5.56 -32.81
N ARG A 145 14.85 4.45 -33.18
CA ARG A 145 15.39 3.47 -32.23
C ARG A 145 16.39 4.09 -31.25
N LYS A 146 17.35 4.88 -31.77
CA LYS A 146 18.34 5.56 -30.93
C LYS A 146 17.68 6.52 -29.95
N MET A 147 16.72 7.34 -30.41
CA MET A 147 15.98 8.27 -29.55
C MET A 147 15.19 7.54 -28.46
N THR A 148 14.49 6.47 -28.81
CA THR A 148 13.72 5.64 -27.86
C THR A 148 14.63 5.06 -26.78
N VAL A 149 15.76 4.45 -27.18
CA VAL A 149 16.72 3.87 -26.22
C VAL A 149 17.31 4.93 -25.28
N LEU A 150 17.67 6.12 -25.79
CA LEU A 150 18.17 7.22 -24.97
C LEU A 150 17.12 7.68 -23.97
N ALA A 151 15.89 7.93 -24.39
CA ALA A 151 14.79 8.37 -23.52
C ALA A 151 14.53 7.34 -22.41
N TYR A 152 14.42 6.06 -22.77
CA TYR A 152 14.15 5.02 -21.77
C TYR A 152 15.33 4.78 -20.82
N ASN A 153 16.57 4.87 -21.27
CA ASN A 153 17.72 4.80 -20.37
C ASN A 153 17.75 5.96 -19.37
N PHE A 154 17.42 7.16 -19.82
CA PHE A 154 17.33 8.34 -18.96
C PHE A 154 16.25 8.17 -17.87
N TYR A 155 15.10 7.61 -18.23
CA TYR A 155 13.99 7.40 -17.31
C TYR A 155 13.97 6.01 -16.66
N LYS A 156 15.00 5.17 -16.86
CA LYS A 156 15.02 3.77 -16.43
C LYS A 156 14.57 3.56 -14.98
N LYS A 157 15.09 4.32 -14.04
CA LYS A 157 14.70 4.22 -12.63
C LYS A 157 13.23 4.56 -12.42
N ARG A 158 12.72 5.58 -13.10
CA ARG A 158 11.30 5.96 -13.01
C ARG A 158 10.39 4.90 -13.61
N VAL A 159 10.73 4.37 -14.78
CA VAL A 159 9.92 3.35 -15.48
C VAL A 159 9.85 2.04 -14.68
N LEU A 160 10.99 1.56 -14.16
CA LEU A 160 11.04 0.29 -13.43
C LEU A 160 10.42 0.34 -12.04
N TYR A 161 10.46 1.50 -11.39
CA TYR A 161 9.97 1.67 -10.02
C TYR A 161 8.79 2.62 -9.93
N PHE A 162 8.15 2.90 -11.06
CA PHE A 162 6.92 3.67 -11.05
C PHE A 162 5.85 2.85 -10.33
N PRO A 163 5.24 3.40 -9.24
CA PRO A 163 4.15 2.70 -8.58
C PRO A 163 3.05 2.50 -9.61
N ASN A 164 2.68 1.24 -9.82
CA ASN A 164 1.55 0.93 -10.67
C ASN A 164 0.35 1.70 -10.13
N THR A 165 -0.14 2.65 -10.89
CA THR A 165 -1.37 3.35 -10.53
C THR A 165 -2.43 2.28 -10.45
N VAL A 166 -2.83 2.00 -9.22
CA VAL A 166 -3.92 1.09 -8.94
C VAL A 166 -5.14 1.65 -9.60
N ASN A 167 -5.54 0.97 -10.64
CA ASN A 167 -6.79 1.06 -11.34
C ASN A 167 -6.92 2.07 -12.43
N LYS A 168 -7.27 1.51 -13.53
CA LYS A 168 -8.75 1.39 -13.68
C LYS A 168 -9.05 0.10 -14.39
N ASN A 169 -9.95 -0.69 -13.83
CA ASN A 169 -10.75 -1.61 -14.60
C ASN A 169 -11.39 -0.84 -15.73
N HIS A 170 -11.00 -1.15 -16.93
CA HIS A 170 -11.83 -1.05 -18.09
C HIS A 170 -12.12 -2.44 -18.56
#